data_0a694b834a946f839dd799b0af86b7dc
#
_entry.id   0a694b834a946f839dd799b0af86b7dc
#
_cell.length_a   1.000
_cell.length_b   1.000
_cell.length_c   1.000
_cell.angle_alpha   90.00
_cell.angle_beta   90.00
_cell.angle_gamma   90.00
#
_symmetry.space_group_name_H-M   'P 1'
#
loop_
_entity.id
_entity.type
_entity.pdbx_description
1 polymer ?
#
loop_
_entity_poly.entity_id
_entity_poly.type
_entity_poly.pdbx_seq_one_letter_code
_entity_poly.pdbx_strand_id
1 'polypeptide(L)'
;MTSKVALYYFLGVGGFFYLSIGLGFEIMAFLNKEKLHIVEHVIYLGNILGATLGIIIFLIPAIKASVEIYNEDFNVECGIIESNKRNDSGEWIVFIMDDNAYYKIEDRKKNYRRGEYVMVYIVPETQEIYKMEALLND
;
A
#
# COMPACT_ATOMS: atom_id res chain seq x y z
N MET A 1 10.54 0.54 -2.31
CA MET A 1 9.24 0.60 -1.61
C MET A 1 8.16 0.73 -2.67
N THR A 2 7.15 -0.11 -2.67
CA THR A 2 6.07 -0.06 -3.65
C THR A 2 5.18 1.17 -3.44
N SER A 3 4.40 1.56 -4.45
CA SER A 3 3.54 2.75 -4.39
C SER A 3 2.44 2.62 -3.33
N LYS A 4 1.86 1.43 -3.18
CA LYS A 4 0.83 1.16 -2.16
C LYS A 4 1.40 1.22 -0.75
N VAL A 5 2.57 0.62 -0.52
CA VAL A 5 3.23 0.68 0.79
C VAL A 5 3.50 2.11 1.20
N ALA A 6 3.98 2.95 0.25
CA ALA A 6 4.20 4.38 0.50
C ALA A 6 2.89 5.10 0.86
N LEU A 7 1.82 4.84 0.10
CA LEU A 7 0.50 5.41 0.36
C LEU A 7 -0.04 4.98 1.72
N TYR A 8 0.09 3.70 2.08
CA TYR A 8 -0.36 3.17 3.35
C TYR A 8 0.39 3.78 4.54
N TYR A 9 1.71 4.00 4.41
CA TYR A 9 2.47 4.74 5.43
C TYR A 9 1.97 6.17 5.58
N PHE A 10 1.74 6.87 4.48
CA PHE A 10 1.26 8.25 4.50
C PHE A 10 -0.11 8.35 5.21
N LEU A 11 -1.05 7.48 4.86
CA LEU A 11 -2.38 7.45 5.48
C LEU A 11 -2.33 7.02 6.95
N GLY A 12 -1.52 6.01 7.29
CA GLY A 12 -1.37 5.53 8.65
C GLY A 12 -0.70 6.53 9.58
N VAL A 13 0.35 7.20 9.11
CA VAL A 13 1.03 8.28 9.87
C VAL A 13 0.10 9.47 10.05
N GLY A 14 -0.66 9.85 9.01
CA GLY A 14 -1.71 10.87 9.11
C GLY A 14 -2.73 10.52 10.19
N GLY A 15 -3.21 9.28 10.23
CA GLY A 15 -4.11 8.77 11.29
C GLY A 15 -3.49 8.90 12.68
N PHE A 16 -2.20 8.57 12.83
CA PHE A 16 -1.50 8.70 14.10
C PHE A 16 -1.42 10.16 14.59
N PHE A 17 -1.16 11.12 13.69
CA PHE A 17 -1.17 12.54 14.05
C PHE A 17 -2.57 13.00 14.50
N TYR A 18 -3.62 12.62 13.79
CA TYR A 18 -5.00 12.93 14.19
C TYR A 18 -5.35 12.34 15.56
N LEU A 19 -4.95 11.10 15.83
CA LEU A 19 -5.15 10.46 17.13
C LEU A 19 -4.45 11.24 18.24
N SER A 20 -3.20 11.63 18.02
CA SER A 20 -2.42 12.39 19.01
C SER A 20 -3.03 13.74 19.34
N ILE A 21 -3.54 14.45 18.33
CA ILE A 21 -4.23 15.73 18.50
C ILE A 21 -5.54 15.53 19.28
N GLY A 22 -6.37 14.57 18.89
CA GLY A 22 -7.64 14.29 19.55
C GLY A 22 -7.48 13.92 21.01
N LEU A 23 -6.53 13.01 21.33
CA LEU A 23 -6.21 12.65 22.71
C LEU A 23 -5.64 13.82 23.50
N GLY A 24 -4.80 14.66 22.88
CA GLY A 24 -4.23 15.85 23.52
C GLY A 24 -5.34 16.83 23.98
N PHE A 25 -6.32 17.07 23.14
CA PHE A 25 -7.46 17.93 23.49
C PHE A 25 -8.32 17.36 24.62
N GLU A 26 -8.63 16.06 24.59
CA GLU A 26 -9.40 15.41 25.65
C GLU A 26 -8.65 15.45 26.99
N ILE A 27 -7.34 15.20 27.00
CA ILE A 27 -6.50 15.26 28.19
C ILE A 27 -6.46 16.70 28.75
N MET A 28 -6.27 17.70 27.89
CA MET A 28 -6.23 19.10 28.32
C MET A 28 -7.58 19.54 28.89
N ALA A 29 -8.70 19.19 28.28
CA ALA A 29 -10.02 19.48 28.78
C ALA A 29 -10.26 18.85 30.15
N PHE A 30 -9.87 17.58 30.32
CA PHE A 30 -9.95 16.89 31.61
C PHE A 30 -9.10 17.55 32.70
N LEU A 31 -7.87 17.94 32.40
CA LEU A 31 -6.97 18.60 33.36
C LEU A 31 -7.46 19.99 33.77
N ASN A 32 -8.01 20.74 32.81
CA ASN A 32 -8.52 22.08 33.06
C ASN A 32 -9.94 22.08 33.70
N LYS A 33 -10.54 20.90 33.90
CA LYS A 33 -11.92 20.76 34.39
C LYS A 33 -12.93 21.56 33.56
N GLU A 34 -12.66 21.74 32.29
CA GLU A 34 -13.57 22.40 31.37
C GLU A 34 -14.73 21.47 31.04
N LYS A 35 -15.95 22.03 31.07
CA LYS A 35 -17.13 21.31 30.64
C LYS A 35 -17.23 21.42 29.13
N LEU A 36 -16.71 20.41 28.43
CA LEU A 36 -16.92 20.28 27.00
C LEU A 36 -18.41 20.10 26.68
N HIS A 37 -18.87 20.75 25.63
CA HIS A 37 -20.22 20.50 25.13
C HIS A 37 -20.28 19.07 24.54
N ILE A 38 -21.45 18.42 24.64
CA ILE A 38 -21.66 17.05 24.11
C ILE A 38 -21.20 16.92 22.66
N VAL A 39 -21.41 17.95 21.85
CA VAL A 39 -21.01 17.99 20.45
C VAL A 39 -19.48 17.88 20.29
N GLU A 40 -18.71 18.53 21.14
CA GLU A 40 -17.23 18.50 21.12
C GLU A 40 -16.72 17.10 21.49
N HIS A 41 -17.31 16.48 22.51
CA HIS A 41 -17.01 15.09 22.86
C HIS A 41 -17.27 14.12 21.72
N VAL A 42 -18.39 14.26 21.02
CA VAL A 42 -18.76 13.41 19.88
C VAL A 42 -17.73 13.58 18.73
N ILE A 43 -17.31 14.82 18.47
CA ILE A 43 -16.31 15.10 17.43
C ILE A 43 -14.95 14.49 17.81
N TYR A 44 -14.48 14.64 19.03
CA TYR A 44 -13.20 14.08 19.47
C TYR A 44 -13.20 12.57 19.49
N LEU A 45 -14.27 11.93 19.98
CA LEU A 45 -14.43 10.48 19.93
C LEU A 45 -14.48 9.96 18.49
N GLY A 46 -15.15 10.67 17.60
CA GLY A 46 -15.19 10.34 16.16
C GLY A 46 -13.80 10.40 15.54
N ASN A 47 -13.00 11.41 15.87
CA ASN A 47 -11.61 11.55 15.40
C ASN A 47 -10.71 10.43 15.95
N ILE A 48 -10.83 10.08 17.23
CA ILE A 48 -10.07 8.98 17.85
C ILE A 48 -10.41 7.65 17.17
N LEU A 49 -11.68 7.36 16.97
CA LEU A 49 -12.14 6.15 16.27
C LEU A 49 -11.63 6.09 14.83
N GLY A 50 -11.79 7.18 14.07
CA GLY A 50 -11.34 7.26 12.68
C GLY A 50 -9.83 7.09 12.57
N ALA A 51 -9.05 7.74 13.44
CA ALA A 51 -7.60 7.63 13.48
C ALA A 51 -7.13 6.21 13.86
N THR A 52 -7.80 5.57 14.82
CA THR A 52 -7.50 4.20 15.22
C THR A 52 -7.76 3.21 14.08
N LEU A 53 -8.88 3.35 13.38
CA LEU A 53 -9.18 2.57 12.18
C LEU A 53 -8.17 2.81 11.07
N GLY A 54 -7.74 4.05 10.84
CA GLY A 54 -6.70 4.39 9.87
C GLY A 54 -5.37 3.71 10.17
N ILE A 55 -4.97 3.65 11.44
CA ILE A 55 -3.75 2.93 11.85
C ILE A 55 -3.89 1.42 11.57
N ILE A 56 -5.00 0.82 11.95
CA ILE A 56 -5.23 -0.62 11.75
C ILE A 56 -5.27 -0.97 10.26
N ILE A 57 -5.98 -0.19 9.45
CA ILE A 57 -6.21 -0.50 8.03
C ILE A 57 -4.99 -0.18 7.15
N PHE A 58 -4.21 0.84 7.50
CA PHE A 58 -3.12 1.31 6.64
C PHE A 58 -1.73 1.09 7.23
N LEU A 59 -1.51 1.46 8.49
CA LEU A 59 -0.16 1.40 9.06
C LEU A 59 0.30 -0.03 9.33
N ILE A 60 -0.56 -0.89 9.85
CA ILE A 60 -0.20 -2.29 10.12
C ILE A 60 0.14 -3.04 8.82
N PRO A 61 -0.68 -2.99 7.76
CA PRO A 61 -0.32 -3.59 6.48
C PRO A 61 0.94 -3.01 5.86
N ALA A 62 1.19 -1.69 6.00
CA ALA A 62 2.40 -1.08 5.51
C ALA A 62 3.66 -1.62 6.21
N ILE A 63 3.60 -1.79 7.52
CA ILE A 63 4.71 -2.38 8.30
C ILE A 63 4.93 -3.83 7.88
N LYS A 64 3.87 -4.64 7.78
CA LYS A 64 3.98 -6.04 7.35
C LYS A 64 4.60 -6.15 5.97
N ALA A 65 4.08 -5.42 4.98
CA ALA A 65 4.63 -5.41 3.63
C ALA A 65 6.10 -4.97 3.60
N SER A 66 6.50 -4.03 4.46
CA SER A 66 7.91 -3.62 4.56
C SER A 66 8.80 -4.72 5.13
N VAL A 67 8.30 -5.50 6.08
CA VAL A 67 9.02 -6.66 6.64
C VAL A 67 9.14 -7.76 5.59
N GLU A 68 8.07 -8.05 4.84
CA GLU A 68 8.09 -9.01 3.72
C GLU A 68 9.13 -8.61 2.67
N ILE A 69 9.17 -7.34 2.27
CA ILE A 69 10.16 -6.82 1.33
C ILE A 69 11.59 -6.94 1.89
N TYR A 70 11.79 -6.61 3.17
CA TYR A 70 13.09 -6.69 3.81
C TYR A 70 13.62 -8.12 3.92
N ASN A 71 12.73 -9.07 4.20
CA ASN A 71 13.06 -10.50 4.32
C ASN A 71 13.07 -11.24 2.97
N GLU A 72 12.77 -10.53 1.86
CA GLU A 72 12.61 -11.12 0.52
C GLU A 72 11.54 -12.24 0.49
N ASP A 73 10.52 -12.11 1.34
CA ASP A 73 9.39 -13.04 1.42
C ASP A 73 8.34 -12.67 0.38
N PHE A 74 8.52 -13.16 -0.84
CA PHE A 74 7.66 -12.87 -1.99
C PHE A 74 6.90 -14.11 -2.44
N ASN A 75 5.66 -13.93 -2.85
CA ASN A 75 5.01 -14.90 -3.71
C ASN A 75 5.62 -14.79 -5.11
N VAL A 76 6.18 -15.89 -5.61
CA VAL A 76 6.83 -15.92 -6.91
C VAL A 76 5.93 -16.65 -7.89
N GLU A 77 5.56 -15.97 -8.96
CA GLU A 77 4.70 -16.50 -10.00
C GLU A 77 5.34 -16.28 -11.38
N CYS A 78 5.00 -17.12 -12.33
CA CYS A 78 5.46 -17.00 -13.71
C CYS A 78 4.31 -16.55 -14.59
N GLY A 79 4.61 -15.71 -15.57
CA GLY A 79 3.60 -15.21 -16.48
C GLY A 79 4.16 -14.86 -17.85
N ILE A 80 3.28 -14.58 -18.80
CA ILE A 80 3.62 -14.16 -20.14
C ILE A 80 3.18 -12.71 -20.33
N ILE A 81 4.04 -11.88 -20.89
CA ILE A 81 3.68 -10.50 -21.25
C ILE A 81 2.66 -10.53 -22.38
N GLU A 82 1.43 -10.16 -22.08
CA GLU A 82 0.35 -10.08 -23.07
C GLU A 82 0.42 -8.79 -23.88
N SER A 83 0.61 -7.67 -23.22
CA SER A 83 0.66 -6.37 -23.88
C SER A 83 1.53 -5.37 -23.13
N ASN A 84 2.16 -4.48 -23.88
CA ASN A 84 2.86 -3.31 -23.39
C ASN A 84 2.16 -2.07 -23.97
N LYS A 85 1.41 -1.33 -23.14
CA LYS A 85 0.65 -0.17 -23.57
C LYS A 85 1.26 1.10 -22.98
N ARG A 86 1.42 2.10 -23.81
CA ARG A 86 1.84 3.43 -23.38
C ARG A 86 0.63 4.22 -22.89
N ASN A 87 0.77 4.87 -21.74
CA ASN A 87 -0.21 5.81 -21.24
C ASN A 87 0.46 7.16 -20.90
N ASP A 88 -0.30 8.14 -20.41
CA ASP A 88 0.18 9.52 -20.15
C ASP A 88 1.28 9.61 -19.08
N SER A 89 1.41 8.59 -18.22
CA SER A 89 2.38 8.53 -17.13
C SER A 89 3.53 7.56 -17.39
N GLY A 90 3.53 6.83 -18.51
CA GLY A 90 4.58 5.83 -18.80
C GLY A 90 4.08 4.64 -19.60
N GLU A 91 4.87 3.60 -19.63
CA GLU A 91 4.52 2.35 -20.28
C GLU A 91 4.01 1.34 -19.25
N TRP A 92 2.92 0.69 -19.57
CA TRP A 92 2.30 -0.31 -18.73
C TRP A 92 2.43 -1.68 -19.35
N ILE A 93 2.94 -2.63 -18.56
CA ILE A 93 3.00 -4.03 -18.95
C ILE A 93 1.81 -4.74 -18.32
N VAL A 94 1.07 -5.45 -19.16
CA VAL A 94 0.01 -6.33 -18.72
C VAL A 94 0.43 -7.75 -19.10
N PHE A 95 0.38 -8.67 -18.18
CA PHE A 95 0.72 -10.06 -18.42
C PHE A 95 -0.34 -10.99 -17.83
N ILE A 96 -0.43 -12.19 -18.39
CA ILE A 96 -1.32 -13.25 -17.93
C ILE A 96 -0.47 -14.22 -17.11
N MET A 97 -1.02 -14.66 -15.99
CA MET A 97 -0.47 -15.78 -15.22
C MET A 97 -1.29 -17.05 -15.46
N ASP A 98 -0.76 -18.19 -15.04
CA ASP A 98 -1.35 -19.53 -15.31
C ASP A 98 -2.83 -19.67 -14.88
N ASP A 99 -3.31 -18.90 -13.90
CA ASP A 99 -4.69 -18.89 -13.41
C ASP A 99 -5.58 -17.80 -14.06
N ASN A 100 -5.24 -17.29 -15.23
CA ASN A 100 -5.91 -16.14 -15.87
C ASN A 100 -5.92 -14.85 -15.04
N ALA A 101 -5.04 -14.74 -14.07
CA ALA A 101 -4.84 -13.50 -13.33
C ALA A 101 -4.05 -12.52 -14.18
N TYR A 102 -4.50 -11.25 -14.17
CA TYR A 102 -3.87 -10.17 -14.89
C TYR A 102 -3.16 -9.25 -13.91
N TYR A 103 -1.87 -9.03 -14.13
CA TYR A 103 -1.09 -8.06 -13.39
C TYR A 103 -0.68 -6.90 -14.29
N LYS A 104 -0.66 -5.71 -13.71
CA LYS A 104 -0.32 -4.48 -14.39
C LYS A 104 0.83 -3.81 -13.67
N ILE A 105 1.92 -3.55 -14.38
CA ILE A 105 3.09 -2.88 -13.86
C ILE A 105 3.54 -1.78 -14.84
N GLU A 106 4.09 -0.70 -14.30
CA GLU A 106 4.68 0.37 -15.09
C GLU A 106 6.11 0.00 -15.51
N ASP A 107 6.37 -0.03 -16.82
CA ASP A 107 7.70 -0.24 -17.40
C ASP A 107 8.19 1.03 -18.08
N ARG A 108 8.85 1.89 -17.32
CA ARG A 108 9.40 3.17 -17.82
C ARG A 108 10.54 2.99 -18.82
N LYS A 109 11.20 1.84 -18.81
CA LYS A 109 12.38 1.58 -19.64
C LYS A 109 12.09 0.70 -20.84
N LYS A 110 10.85 0.22 -20.99
CA LYS A 110 10.47 -0.71 -22.07
C LYS A 110 11.37 -1.95 -22.15
N ASN A 111 11.68 -2.53 -20.99
CA ASN A 111 12.61 -3.65 -20.89
C ASN A 111 12.00 -4.99 -21.34
N TYR A 112 10.67 -5.09 -21.39
CA TYR A 112 9.95 -6.33 -21.65
C TYR A 112 9.18 -6.29 -22.96
N ARG A 113 9.09 -7.42 -23.64
CA ARG A 113 8.40 -7.55 -24.91
C ARG A 113 7.19 -8.47 -24.78
N ARG A 114 6.21 -8.25 -25.64
CA ARG A 114 5.05 -9.15 -25.74
C ARG A 114 5.52 -10.57 -26.05
N GLY A 115 4.99 -11.55 -25.32
CA GLY A 115 5.32 -12.96 -25.46
C GLY A 115 6.53 -13.42 -24.64
N GLU A 116 7.23 -12.52 -23.95
CA GLU A 116 8.31 -12.92 -23.03
C GLU A 116 7.73 -13.58 -21.78
N TYR A 117 8.41 -14.65 -21.33
CA TYR A 117 8.16 -15.25 -20.03
C TYR A 117 8.88 -14.48 -18.95
N VAL A 118 8.18 -14.19 -17.89
CA VAL A 118 8.70 -13.42 -16.75
C VAL A 118 8.39 -14.11 -15.43
N MET A 119 9.30 -13.95 -14.49
CA MET A 119 9.10 -14.27 -13.09
C MET A 119 8.68 -13.00 -12.35
N VAL A 120 7.60 -13.08 -11.60
CA VAL A 120 6.97 -11.95 -10.92
C VAL A 120 7.06 -12.18 -9.43
N TYR A 121 7.60 -11.21 -8.71
CA TYR A 121 7.73 -11.21 -7.26
C TYR A 121 6.66 -10.30 -6.67
N ILE A 122 5.74 -10.88 -5.96
CA ILE A 122 4.54 -10.20 -5.42
C ILE A 122 4.68 -10.10 -3.91
N VAL A 123 4.46 -8.90 -3.37
CA VAL A 123 4.41 -8.67 -1.92
C VAL A 123 3.11 -9.29 -1.39
N PRO A 124 3.16 -10.29 -0.49
CA PRO A 124 1.96 -11.01 -0.04
C PRO A 124 0.88 -10.10 0.54
N GLU A 125 1.24 -9.17 1.41
CA GLU A 125 0.27 -8.30 2.11
C GLU A 125 -0.44 -7.32 1.16
N THR A 126 0.28 -6.72 0.20
CA THR A 126 -0.30 -5.69 -0.68
C THR A 126 -0.72 -6.20 -2.04
N GLN A 127 -0.32 -7.42 -2.40
CA GLN A 127 -0.51 -8.00 -3.73
C GLN A 127 0.05 -7.11 -4.85
N GLU A 128 1.07 -6.33 -4.54
CA GLU A 128 1.79 -5.50 -5.50
C GLU A 128 3.02 -6.21 -6.05
N ILE A 129 3.27 -6.02 -7.32
CA ILE A 129 4.50 -6.50 -7.92
C ILE A 129 5.66 -5.65 -7.40
N TYR A 130 6.61 -6.30 -6.74
CA TYR A 130 7.84 -5.67 -6.27
C TYR A 130 8.89 -5.58 -7.36
N LYS A 131 9.13 -6.69 -8.06
CA LYS A 131 10.03 -6.78 -9.21
C LYS A 131 9.56 -7.84 -10.20
N MET A 132 10.10 -7.76 -11.41
CA MET A 132 9.86 -8.71 -12.47
C MET A 132 11.17 -8.99 -13.17
N GLU A 133 11.45 -10.25 -13.47
CA GLU A 133 12.68 -10.71 -14.14
C GLU A 133 12.30 -11.50 -15.38
N ALA A 134 12.97 -11.24 -16.50
CA ALA A 134 12.78 -12.03 -17.70
C ALA A 134 13.39 -13.42 -17.49
N LEU A 135 12.62 -14.45 -17.78
CA LEU A 135 13.17 -15.81 -17.88
C LEU A 135 13.91 -15.88 -19.20
N LEU A 136 15.24 -15.97 -19.15
CA LEU A 136 16.06 -16.21 -20.33
C LEU A 136 15.63 -17.55 -20.92
N ASN A 137 15.05 -17.51 -22.11
CA ASN A 137 14.91 -18.72 -22.92
C ASN A 137 16.32 -19.04 -23.50
N ASP A 138 17.01 -19.97 -22.84
CA ASP A 138 18.20 -20.61 -23.40
C ASP A 138 17.83 -21.48 -24.61
#